data_2c7235017f9f6bcde5266fe7b04ae5e4
#
_entry.id   2c7235017f9f6bcde5266fe7b04ae5e4
#
_cell.length_a   1.000
_cell.length_b   1.000
_cell.length_c   1.000
_cell.angle_alpha   90.00
_cell.angle_beta   90.00
_cell.angle_gamma   90.00
#
_symmetry.space_group_name_H-M   'P 1'
#
loop_
_entity.id
_entity.type
_entity.pdbx_description
1 polymer ?
#
loop_
_entity_poly.entity_id
_entity_poly.type
_entity_poly.pdbx_seq_one_letter_code
_entity_poly.pdbx_strand_id
1 'polypeptide(L)'
;SYQKGGRILHMLRNYVGDDAFFASLNKYLSTNKFGTGSAHKLRLAFEEVTGKDLNWFWNQWYFGSGNPQLDITYNYSEDSKIVSVYIKQTQSGDKVFKLPFAIDVYYGEKKTRYDVWMTNKTDTFSFAAATKPDLINVDGDKILLCSKKDAKTLEEYIHQYKYAGKYLDRKEA
;
A
#
# COMPACT_ATOMS: atom_id res chain seq x y z
N SER A 1 -9.13 -17.50 -1.21
CA SER A 1 -8.02 -18.28 -1.75
C SER A 1 -6.74 -18.02 -0.96
N TYR A 2 -5.81 -18.96 -0.98
CA TYR A 2 -4.53 -18.87 -0.27
C TYR A 2 -3.73 -17.62 -0.65
N GLN A 3 -3.67 -17.28 -1.93
CA GLN A 3 -2.92 -16.13 -2.43
C GLN A 3 -3.45 -14.80 -1.87
N LYS A 4 -4.78 -14.63 -1.83
CA LYS A 4 -5.39 -13.43 -1.25
C LYS A 4 -5.10 -13.32 0.25
N GLY A 5 -5.24 -14.43 0.99
CA GLY A 5 -4.94 -14.48 2.43
C GLY A 5 -3.49 -14.12 2.75
N GLY A 6 -2.54 -14.70 2.02
CA GLY A 6 -1.12 -14.36 2.16
C GLY A 6 -0.82 -12.88 1.88
N ARG A 7 -1.48 -12.31 0.86
CA ARG A 7 -1.33 -10.88 0.53
C ARG A 7 -1.90 -9.97 1.61
N ILE A 8 -3.05 -10.34 2.19
CA ILE A 8 -3.66 -9.61 3.31
C ILE A 8 -2.72 -9.62 4.53
N LEU A 9 -2.14 -10.77 4.87
CA LEU A 9 -1.17 -10.85 5.96
C LEU A 9 0.10 -10.04 5.67
N HIS A 10 0.56 -10.00 4.43
CA HIS A 10 1.69 -9.16 4.02
C HIS A 10 1.39 -7.67 4.19
N MET A 11 0.19 -7.20 3.81
CA MET A 11 -0.24 -5.83 4.07
C MET A 11 -0.30 -5.54 5.57
N LEU A 12 -0.84 -6.46 6.37
CA LEU A 12 -0.91 -6.31 7.83
C LEU A 12 0.48 -6.21 8.45
N ARG A 13 1.40 -7.11 8.05
CA ARG A 13 2.80 -7.07 8.49
C ARG A 13 3.46 -5.74 8.20
N ASN A 14 3.27 -5.20 7.00
CA ASN A 14 3.82 -3.90 6.65
C ASN A 14 3.21 -2.77 7.47
N TYR A 15 1.92 -2.85 7.78
CA TYR A 15 1.21 -1.84 8.56
C TYR A 15 1.59 -1.82 10.03
N VAL A 16 1.78 -2.98 10.66
CA VAL A 16 2.11 -3.07 12.09
C VAL A 16 3.61 -3.17 12.38
N GLY A 17 4.42 -3.53 11.39
CA GLY A 17 5.85 -3.81 11.52
C GLY A 17 6.15 -5.27 11.88
N ASP A 18 7.38 -5.70 11.61
CA ASP A 18 7.80 -7.11 11.76
C ASP A 18 7.70 -7.61 13.20
N ASP A 19 8.25 -6.87 14.15
CA ASP A 19 8.27 -7.30 15.55
C ASP A 19 6.86 -7.50 16.11
N ALA A 20 5.98 -6.51 15.90
CA ALA A 20 4.60 -6.58 16.33
C ALA A 20 3.83 -7.68 15.60
N PHE A 21 4.09 -7.89 14.31
CA PHE A 21 3.46 -8.93 13.52
C PHE A 21 3.78 -10.33 14.07
N PHE A 22 5.05 -10.66 14.28
CA PHE A 22 5.44 -11.97 14.78
C PHE A 22 5.07 -12.18 16.25
N ALA A 23 5.14 -11.14 17.08
CA ALA A 23 4.65 -11.21 18.47
C ALA A 23 3.15 -11.50 18.53
N SER A 24 2.35 -10.85 17.66
CA SER A 24 0.89 -11.08 17.57
C SER A 24 0.55 -12.50 17.11
N LEU A 25 1.28 -13.03 16.12
CA LEU A 25 1.12 -14.41 15.66
C LEU A 25 1.47 -15.42 16.78
N ASN A 26 2.59 -15.18 17.47
CA ASN A 26 2.99 -16.02 18.61
C ASN A 26 1.91 -16.02 19.68
N LYS A 27 1.41 -14.84 20.07
CA LYS A 27 0.31 -14.71 21.03
C LYS A 27 -0.94 -15.46 20.58
N TYR A 28 -1.36 -15.27 19.32
CA TYR A 28 -2.52 -15.95 18.76
C TYR A 28 -2.39 -17.48 18.84
N LEU A 29 -1.25 -18.02 18.41
CA LEU A 29 -0.98 -19.47 18.41
C LEU A 29 -0.91 -20.04 19.84
N SER A 30 -0.21 -19.35 20.73
CA SER A 30 -0.05 -19.78 22.12
C SER A 30 -1.38 -19.78 22.88
N THR A 31 -2.19 -18.74 22.73
CA THR A 31 -3.49 -18.61 23.38
C THR A 31 -4.51 -19.64 22.86
N ASN A 32 -4.43 -20.00 21.59
CA ASN A 32 -5.38 -20.93 20.96
C ASN A 32 -4.82 -22.36 20.81
N LYS A 33 -3.70 -22.66 21.48
CA LYS A 33 -3.08 -23.99 21.46
C LYS A 33 -4.09 -25.04 21.91
N PHE A 34 -4.22 -26.10 21.10
CA PHE A 34 -5.20 -27.19 21.29
C PHE A 34 -6.68 -26.76 21.26
N GLY A 35 -6.97 -25.53 20.86
CA GLY A 35 -8.31 -24.97 20.74
C GLY A 35 -8.67 -24.61 19.29
N THR A 36 -9.76 -23.85 19.16
CA THR A 36 -10.23 -23.38 17.85
C THR A 36 -9.75 -21.96 17.58
N GLY A 37 -9.07 -21.76 16.45
CA GLY A 37 -8.70 -20.46 15.95
C GLY A 37 -9.84 -19.80 15.15
N SER A 38 -9.86 -18.47 15.11
CA SER A 38 -10.76 -17.70 14.23
C SER A 38 -10.12 -16.39 13.80
N ALA A 39 -10.64 -15.80 12.73
CA ALA A 39 -10.19 -14.47 12.28
C ALA A 39 -10.41 -13.38 13.36
N HIS A 40 -11.45 -13.52 14.16
CA HIS A 40 -11.75 -12.62 15.29
C HIS A 40 -10.69 -12.70 16.40
N LYS A 41 -10.32 -13.92 16.78
CA LYS A 41 -9.26 -14.13 17.78
C LYS A 41 -7.90 -13.66 17.28
N LEU A 42 -7.62 -13.80 15.98
CA LEU A 42 -6.41 -13.28 15.36
C LEU A 42 -6.38 -11.74 15.47
N ARG A 43 -7.48 -11.06 15.16
CA ARG A 43 -7.57 -9.60 15.31
C ARG A 43 -7.28 -9.16 16.74
N LEU A 44 -7.95 -9.78 17.73
CA LEU A 44 -7.77 -9.44 19.14
C LEU A 44 -6.31 -9.60 19.60
N ALA A 45 -5.61 -10.65 19.14
CA ALA A 45 -4.20 -10.83 19.45
C ALA A 45 -3.33 -9.70 18.86
N PHE A 46 -3.63 -9.26 17.65
CA PHE A 46 -2.94 -8.13 17.03
C PHE A 46 -3.25 -6.79 17.72
N GLU A 47 -4.49 -6.55 18.07
CA GLU A 47 -4.90 -5.33 18.80
C GLU A 47 -4.27 -5.25 20.18
N GLU A 48 -4.19 -6.37 20.90
CA GLU A 48 -3.56 -6.41 22.22
C GLU A 48 -2.05 -6.15 22.17
N VAL A 49 -1.35 -6.68 21.18
CA VAL A 49 0.11 -6.48 21.04
C VAL A 49 0.43 -5.08 20.54
N THR A 50 -0.36 -4.56 19.58
CA THR A 50 -0.05 -3.29 18.90
C THR A 50 -0.67 -2.06 19.56
N GLY A 51 -1.73 -2.26 20.39
CA GLY A 51 -2.54 -1.16 20.91
C GLY A 51 -3.35 -0.41 19.84
N LYS A 52 -3.42 -0.93 18.60
CA LYS A 52 -4.12 -0.30 17.46
C LYS A 52 -5.52 -0.91 17.31
N ASP A 53 -6.51 -0.08 16.96
CA ASP A 53 -7.80 -0.57 16.45
C ASP A 53 -7.61 -1.07 15.01
N LEU A 54 -7.84 -2.37 14.82
CA LEU A 54 -7.72 -3.04 13.53
C LEU A 54 -9.07 -3.48 12.95
N ASN A 55 -10.18 -3.04 13.54
CA ASN A 55 -11.52 -3.35 13.04
C ASN A 55 -11.70 -2.96 11.58
N TRP A 56 -11.20 -1.76 11.19
CA TRP A 56 -11.27 -1.27 9.82
C TRP A 56 -10.57 -2.23 8.85
N PHE A 57 -9.40 -2.77 9.22
CA PHE A 57 -8.61 -3.67 8.38
C PHE A 57 -9.33 -5.02 8.21
N TRP A 58 -9.85 -5.60 9.32
CA TRP A 58 -10.60 -6.85 9.26
C TRP A 58 -11.89 -6.73 8.48
N ASN A 59 -12.66 -5.67 8.71
CA ASN A 59 -13.91 -5.41 7.97
C ASN A 59 -13.65 -5.23 6.48
N GLN A 60 -12.54 -4.57 6.11
CA GLN A 60 -12.18 -4.36 4.73
C GLN A 60 -11.70 -5.62 4.01
N TRP A 61 -10.85 -6.41 4.65
CA TRP A 61 -10.06 -7.44 3.98
C TRP A 61 -10.46 -8.88 4.32
N TYR A 62 -10.87 -9.16 5.55
CA TYR A 62 -11.29 -10.50 5.98
C TYR A 62 -12.79 -10.74 5.78
N PHE A 63 -13.62 -9.75 6.14
CA PHE A 63 -15.08 -9.88 6.06
C PHE A 63 -15.65 -9.19 4.82
N GLY A 64 -14.91 -8.28 4.19
CA GLY A 64 -15.32 -7.60 2.98
C GLY A 64 -14.93 -8.33 1.71
N SER A 65 -15.65 -8.06 0.64
CA SER A 65 -15.38 -8.57 -0.71
C SER A 65 -14.73 -7.51 -1.60
N GLY A 66 -14.23 -7.96 -2.75
CA GLY A 66 -13.62 -7.10 -3.77
C GLY A 66 -12.15 -6.77 -3.50
N ASN A 67 -11.56 -6.08 -4.45
CA ASN A 67 -10.20 -5.52 -4.39
C ASN A 67 -10.21 -4.12 -5.01
N PRO A 68 -9.39 -3.18 -4.52
CA PRO A 68 -9.27 -1.87 -5.13
C PRO A 68 -8.65 -1.97 -6.54
N GLN A 69 -9.16 -1.12 -7.42
CA GLN A 69 -8.58 -0.85 -8.75
C GLN A 69 -8.21 0.63 -8.77
N LEU A 70 -6.94 0.92 -8.99
CA LEU A 70 -6.41 2.28 -8.93
C LEU A 70 -6.08 2.78 -10.32
N ASP A 71 -6.60 3.95 -10.66
CA ASP A 71 -6.19 4.75 -11.81
C ASP A 71 -5.32 5.90 -11.29
N ILE A 72 -4.06 5.97 -11.76
CA ILE A 72 -3.04 6.86 -11.23
C ILE A 72 -2.54 7.75 -12.36
N THR A 73 -2.58 9.07 -12.14
CA THR A 73 -2.03 10.06 -13.05
C THR A 73 -1.16 11.06 -12.29
N TYR A 74 -0.25 11.71 -13.04
CA TYR A 74 0.78 12.59 -12.47
C TYR A 74 0.78 13.94 -13.18
N ASN A 75 1.10 14.98 -12.42
CA ASN A 75 1.37 16.30 -12.98
C ASN A 75 2.53 16.97 -12.25
N TYR A 76 3.42 17.63 -12.97
CA TYR A 76 4.42 18.52 -12.42
C TYR A 76 4.16 19.93 -12.93
N SER A 77 4.07 20.89 -12.03
CA SER A 77 3.93 22.31 -12.35
C SER A 77 5.28 23.00 -12.14
N GLU A 78 5.85 23.49 -13.22
CA GLU A 78 7.10 24.25 -13.20
C GLU A 78 6.94 25.57 -12.46
N ASP A 79 5.78 26.22 -12.58
CA ASP A 79 5.52 27.52 -11.94
C ASP A 79 5.41 27.41 -10.43
N SER A 80 4.67 26.42 -9.94
CA SER A 80 4.46 26.21 -8.49
C SER A 80 5.52 25.33 -7.85
N LYS A 81 6.38 24.66 -8.65
CA LYS A 81 7.35 23.66 -8.17
C LYS A 81 6.69 22.57 -7.33
N ILE A 82 5.55 22.07 -7.81
CA ILE A 82 4.76 21.03 -7.15
C ILE A 82 4.55 19.85 -8.09
N VAL A 83 4.80 18.67 -7.56
CA VAL A 83 4.33 17.39 -8.12
C VAL A 83 2.99 17.04 -7.50
N SER A 84 2.02 16.65 -8.30
CA SER A 84 0.72 16.14 -7.88
C SER A 84 0.48 14.74 -8.43
N VAL A 85 0.05 13.84 -7.53
CA VAL A 85 -0.32 12.45 -7.83
C VAL A 85 -1.82 12.32 -7.60
N TYR A 86 -2.56 12.05 -8.66
CA TYR A 86 -4.01 11.87 -8.62
C TYR A 86 -4.30 10.37 -8.63
N ILE A 87 -5.02 9.89 -7.64
CA ILE A 87 -5.35 8.47 -7.53
C ILE A 87 -6.87 8.34 -7.39
N LYS A 88 -7.46 7.52 -8.26
CA LYS A 88 -8.89 7.22 -8.26
C LYS A 88 -9.12 5.74 -8.10
N GLN A 89 -10.03 5.37 -7.19
CA GLN A 89 -10.52 4.01 -7.07
C GLN A 89 -11.64 3.78 -8.09
N THR A 90 -11.44 2.81 -9.01
CA THR A 90 -12.32 2.58 -10.17
C THR A 90 -13.07 1.26 -10.14
N GLN A 91 -12.91 0.45 -9.06
CA GLN A 91 -13.70 -0.78 -8.89
C GLN A 91 -15.20 -0.49 -8.88
N SER A 92 -15.98 -1.48 -9.30
CA SER A 92 -17.44 -1.40 -9.31
C SER A 92 -18.01 -1.31 -7.89
N GLY A 93 -19.18 -0.65 -7.77
CA GLY A 93 -19.90 -0.44 -6.51
C GLY A 93 -19.42 0.77 -5.71
N ASP A 94 -20.02 0.94 -4.54
CA ASP A 94 -19.82 2.15 -3.70
C ASP A 94 -18.71 1.98 -2.66
N LYS A 95 -18.12 0.79 -2.57
CA LYS A 95 -17.06 0.52 -1.58
C LYS A 95 -15.82 1.34 -1.87
N VAL A 96 -15.38 2.08 -0.86
CA VAL A 96 -14.11 2.80 -0.85
C VAL A 96 -13.15 2.08 0.09
N PHE A 97 -11.96 1.75 -0.40
CA PHE A 97 -10.91 1.12 0.40
C PHE A 97 -10.04 2.17 1.07
N LYS A 98 -9.70 1.94 2.35
CA LYS A 98 -8.65 2.69 3.05
C LYS A 98 -7.32 2.01 2.78
N LEU A 99 -6.39 2.75 2.20
CA LEU A 99 -5.13 2.21 1.71
C LEU A 99 -3.95 3.03 2.25
N PRO A 100 -3.18 2.51 3.22
CA PRO A 100 -1.88 3.05 3.58
C PRO A 100 -0.83 2.54 2.58
N PHE A 101 -0.04 3.43 1.98
CA PHE A 101 1.05 3.08 1.08
C PHE A 101 2.08 4.20 1.01
N ALA A 102 3.18 3.95 0.30
CA ALA A 102 4.20 4.95 0.07
C ALA A 102 4.19 5.44 -1.39
N ILE A 103 4.52 6.72 -1.57
CA ILE A 103 4.84 7.33 -2.85
C ILE A 103 6.33 7.68 -2.82
N ASP A 104 7.11 7.10 -3.72
CA ASP A 104 8.53 7.37 -3.89
C ASP A 104 8.74 8.38 -5.04
N VAL A 105 9.44 9.48 -4.76
CA VAL A 105 9.82 10.50 -5.74
C VAL A 105 11.32 10.40 -5.99
N TYR A 106 11.72 10.13 -7.23
CA TYR A 106 13.10 9.87 -7.62
C TYR A 106 13.74 11.04 -8.39
N TYR A 107 15.00 11.28 -8.03
CA TYR A 107 15.94 12.13 -8.76
C TYR A 107 17.25 11.33 -8.93
N GLY A 108 17.50 10.84 -10.14
CA GLY A 108 18.54 9.86 -10.37
C GLY A 108 18.31 8.59 -9.53
N GLU A 109 19.32 8.14 -8.80
CA GLU A 109 19.25 6.98 -7.91
C GLU A 109 18.60 7.30 -6.55
N LYS A 110 18.55 8.59 -6.18
CA LYS A 110 18.03 9.01 -4.90
C LYS A 110 16.51 9.10 -4.92
N LYS A 111 15.88 8.65 -3.85
CA LYS A 111 14.45 8.79 -3.69
C LYS A 111 14.08 9.40 -2.35
N THR A 112 13.02 10.18 -2.36
CA THR A 112 12.31 10.61 -1.16
C THR A 112 11.01 9.84 -1.05
N ARG A 113 10.75 9.25 0.11
CA ARG A 113 9.54 8.47 0.37
C ARG A 113 8.56 9.28 1.19
N TYR A 114 7.31 9.25 0.77
CA TYR A 114 6.17 9.84 1.46
C TYR A 114 5.14 8.77 1.79
N ASP A 115 4.93 8.53 3.08
CA ASP A 115 3.87 7.63 3.54
C ASP A 115 2.53 8.38 3.53
N VAL A 116 1.54 7.81 2.86
CA VAL A 116 0.24 8.43 2.64
C VAL A 116 -0.90 7.47 2.93
N TRP A 117 -2.08 8.04 3.15
CA TRP A 117 -3.34 7.31 3.24
C TRP A 117 -4.31 7.77 2.18
N MET A 118 -4.79 6.83 1.37
CA MET A 118 -5.95 7.04 0.53
C MET A 118 -7.21 6.64 1.31
N THR A 119 -8.14 7.56 1.50
CA THR A 119 -9.35 7.33 2.29
C THR A 119 -10.63 7.65 1.53
N ASN A 120 -10.51 8.29 0.37
CA ASN A 120 -11.62 8.67 -0.49
C ASN A 120 -11.59 7.90 -1.82
N LYS A 121 -12.67 8.01 -2.56
CA LYS A 121 -12.76 7.44 -3.93
C LYS A 121 -11.74 8.10 -4.88
N THR A 122 -11.40 9.36 -4.63
CA THR A 122 -10.37 10.13 -5.34
C THR A 122 -9.58 10.93 -4.31
N ASP A 123 -8.27 10.79 -4.33
CA ASP A 123 -7.35 11.57 -3.50
C ASP A 123 -6.24 12.17 -4.37
N THR A 124 -5.72 13.31 -3.94
CA THR A 124 -4.58 13.99 -4.56
C THR A 124 -3.49 14.17 -3.52
N PHE A 125 -2.28 13.74 -3.85
CA PHE A 125 -1.10 13.90 -3.02
C PHE A 125 -0.12 14.85 -3.72
N SER A 126 0.28 15.93 -3.05
CA SER A 126 1.14 16.95 -3.62
C SER A 126 2.41 17.13 -2.81
N PHE A 127 3.55 17.24 -3.49
CA PHE A 127 4.87 17.35 -2.88
C PHE A 127 5.65 18.47 -3.54
N ALA A 128 6.45 19.21 -2.74
CA ALA A 128 7.37 20.20 -3.28
C ALA A 128 8.49 19.50 -4.08
N ALA A 129 8.77 20.02 -5.28
CA ALA A 129 9.74 19.46 -6.21
C ALA A 129 10.41 20.61 -6.98
N ALA A 130 11.64 20.92 -6.65
CA ALA A 130 12.39 22.04 -7.28
C ALA A 130 12.54 21.87 -8.80
N THR A 131 12.63 20.62 -9.26
CA THR A 131 12.66 20.24 -10.70
C THR A 131 11.70 19.07 -10.93
N LYS A 132 11.38 18.80 -12.19
CA LYS A 132 10.58 17.62 -12.53
C LYS A 132 11.31 16.35 -12.10
N PRO A 133 10.67 15.47 -11.31
CA PRO A 133 11.25 14.18 -10.93
C PRO A 133 11.47 13.26 -12.15
N ASP A 134 12.47 12.40 -12.07
CA ASP A 134 12.72 11.36 -13.09
C ASP A 134 11.67 10.25 -13.03
N LEU A 135 11.12 10.01 -11.84
CA LEU A 135 10.06 9.02 -11.61
C LEU A 135 9.27 9.35 -10.35
N ILE A 136 7.95 9.17 -10.41
CA ILE A 136 7.06 9.08 -9.25
C ILE A 136 6.51 7.67 -9.23
N ASN A 137 6.68 6.97 -8.11
CA ASN A 137 6.34 5.55 -8.01
C ASN A 137 5.38 5.30 -6.84
N VAL A 138 4.17 4.90 -7.15
CA VAL A 138 3.12 4.58 -6.16
C VAL A 138 3.22 3.12 -5.77
N ASP A 139 3.33 2.85 -4.46
CA ASP A 139 3.47 1.49 -3.91
C ASP A 139 4.64 0.72 -4.54
N GLY A 140 5.84 1.33 -4.56
CA GLY A 140 7.05 0.71 -5.10
C GLY A 140 7.46 -0.57 -4.37
N ASP A 141 7.10 -0.74 -3.10
CA ASP A 141 7.32 -1.97 -2.36
C ASP A 141 6.31 -3.08 -2.68
N LYS A 142 5.31 -2.79 -3.50
CA LYS A 142 4.24 -3.74 -3.91
C LYS A 142 3.51 -4.36 -2.72
N ILE A 143 3.15 -3.53 -1.76
CA ILE A 143 2.46 -3.94 -0.54
C ILE A 143 0.97 -4.18 -0.81
N LEU A 144 0.33 -3.29 -1.56
CA LEU A 144 -1.11 -3.30 -1.74
C LEU A 144 -1.63 -4.52 -2.51
N LEU A 145 -2.75 -5.06 -2.07
CA LEU A 145 -3.58 -5.97 -2.85
C LEU A 145 -4.51 -5.15 -3.73
N CYS A 146 -4.01 -4.73 -4.88
CA CYS A 146 -4.77 -3.93 -5.85
C CYS A 146 -4.36 -4.25 -7.28
N SER A 147 -5.18 -3.86 -8.25
CA SER A 147 -4.74 -3.65 -9.63
C SER A 147 -4.50 -2.16 -9.86
N LYS A 148 -3.51 -1.82 -10.69
CA LYS A 148 -3.16 -0.44 -11.01
C LYS A 148 -3.19 -0.23 -12.51
N LYS A 149 -3.76 0.91 -12.92
CA LYS A 149 -3.52 1.55 -14.21
C LYS A 149 -2.67 2.77 -13.92
N ASP A 150 -1.41 2.73 -14.31
CA ASP A 150 -0.39 3.71 -13.95
C ASP A 150 0.05 4.47 -15.21
N ALA A 151 -0.21 5.78 -15.27
CA ALA A 151 0.03 6.60 -16.46
C ALA A 151 1.48 7.10 -16.53
N LYS A 152 2.44 6.18 -16.44
CA LYS A 152 3.88 6.47 -16.61
C LYS A 152 4.28 6.52 -18.07
N THR A 153 5.28 7.33 -18.36
CA THR A 153 5.96 7.36 -19.67
C THR A 153 6.95 6.21 -19.81
N LEU A 154 7.43 5.97 -21.02
CA LEU A 154 8.47 4.96 -21.24
C LEU A 154 9.75 5.28 -20.47
N GLU A 155 10.15 6.54 -20.40
CA GLU A 155 11.33 6.99 -19.66
C GLU A 155 11.19 6.72 -18.17
N GLU A 156 10.02 6.94 -17.60
CA GLU A 156 9.72 6.65 -16.19
C GLU A 156 9.76 5.14 -15.91
N TYR A 157 9.26 4.30 -16.82
CA TYR A 157 9.39 2.84 -16.70
C TYR A 157 10.84 2.37 -16.82
N ILE A 158 11.63 2.94 -17.73
CA ILE A 158 13.06 2.64 -17.84
C ILE A 158 13.79 3.03 -16.54
N HIS A 159 13.45 4.17 -15.95
CA HIS A 159 14.00 4.62 -14.69
C HIS A 159 13.63 3.65 -13.55
N GLN A 160 12.35 3.26 -13.46
CA GLN A 160 11.86 2.27 -12.50
C GLN A 160 12.61 0.93 -12.62
N TYR A 161 12.78 0.43 -13.84
CA TYR A 161 13.54 -0.80 -14.09
C TYR A 161 14.98 -0.73 -13.57
N LYS A 162 15.65 0.40 -13.76
CA LYS A 162 17.05 0.60 -13.36
C LYS A 162 17.22 0.76 -11.85
N TYR A 163 16.36 1.54 -11.20
CA TYR A 163 16.62 2.05 -9.85
C TYR A 163 15.64 1.60 -8.77
N ALA A 164 14.54 0.93 -9.11
CA ALA A 164 13.63 0.41 -8.11
C ALA A 164 14.29 -0.67 -7.25
N GLY A 165 14.10 -0.57 -5.93
CA GLY A 165 14.78 -1.44 -4.96
C GLY A 165 14.24 -2.88 -4.94
N LYS A 166 12.95 -3.08 -5.28
CA LYS A 166 12.29 -4.39 -5.21
C LYS A 166 12.20 -5.06 -6.58
N TYR A 167 12.43 -6.38 -6.60
CA TYR A 167 12.32 -7.17 -7.83
C TYR A 167 10.96 -7.04 -8.52
N LEU A 168 9.86 -7.14 -7.74
CA LEU A 168 8.51 -7.04 -8.29
C LEU A 168 8.23 -5.66 -8.92
N ASP A 169 8.82 -4.61 -8.37
CA ASP A 169 8.69 -3.26 -8.89
C ASP A 169 9.43 -3.10 -10.23
N ARG A 170 10.65 -3.65 -10.34
CA ARG A 170 11.38 -3.70 -11.61
C ARG A 170 10.71 -4.59 -12.66
N LYS A 171 10.05 -5.66 -12.23
CA LYS A 171 9.32 -6.56 -13.14
C LYS A 171 8.05 -5.92 -13.72
N GLU A 172 7.44 -4.97 -13.00
CA GLU A 172 6.25 -4.25 -13.45
C GLU A 172 6.61 -3.21 -14.54
N ALA A 173 7.84 -2.68 -14.51
CA ALA A 173 8.34 -1.71 -15.50
C ALA A 173 8.61 -2.38 -16.85
#